data_033fc0cddc04354ce550eaf4007d0f6f
#
_entry.id   033fc0cddc04354ce550eaf4007d0f6f
#
_cell.length_a   1.000
_cell.length_b   1.000
_cell.length_c   1.000
_cell.angle_alpha   90.00
_cell.angle_beta   90.00
_cell.angle_gamma   90.00
#
_symmetry.space_group_name_H-M   'P 1'
#
loop_
_entity.id
_entity.type
_entity.pdbx_description
1 polymer ?
#
loop_
_entity_poly.entity_id
_entity_poly.type
_entity_poly.pdbx_seq_one_letter_code
_entity_poly.pdbx_strand_id
1 'polypeptide(L)'
;KSIKPILNNIYKKTKIKKGELYNPMEELFRKGYGSYRYRGKWDMIDQFMITKSLINDKNSIFFLKADVFNKKYLINSDGKYEGYPFRSFAGGKFLDGYSDHFPIYMFFAKELK
;
A
#
# COMPACT_ATOMS: atom_id res chain seq x y z
N LYS A 1 12.43 8.92 -8.97
CA LYS A 1 11.63 10.12 -8.85
C LYS A 1 10.30 9.85 -8.19
N SER A 2 9.82 10.82 -7.48
CA SER A 2 8.53 10.75 -6.82
C SER A 2 7.38 10.80 -7.82
N ILE A 3 6.32 10.05 -7.56
CA ILE A 3 5.06 10.13 -8.31
C ILE A 3 4.40 11.49 -8.09
N LYS A 4 4.67 12.10 -6.96
CA LYS A 4 4.04 13.31 -6.48
C LYS A 4 4.01 14.47 -7.50
N PRO A 5 5.11 14.80 -8.20
CA PRO A 5 5.07 15.88 -9.18
C PRO A 5 4.21 15.56 -10.40
N ILE A 6 4.06 14.30 -10.75
CA ILE A 6 3.32 13.88 -11.93
C ILE A 6 1.83 13.77 -11.64
N LEU A 7 1.49 13.21 -10.48
CA LEU A 7 0.12 12.86 -10.13
C LEU A 7 -0.47 13.75 -9.05
N ASN A 8 0.25 14.78 -8.62
CA ASN A 8 -0.08 15.62 -7.48
C ASN A 8 -0.24 14.83 -6.19
N ASN A 9 0.01 13.54 -6.23
CA ASN A 9 -0.01 12.57 -5.12
C ASN A 9 -1.08 12.90 -4.06
N ILE A 10 -2.32 13.01 -4.51
CA ILE A 10 -3.44 13.36 -3.65
C ILE A 10 -3.72 12.18 -2.73
N TYR A 11 -3.62 12.42 -1.43
CA TYR A 11 -3.76 11.35 -0.43
C TYR A 11 -5.05 11.41 0.36
N LYS A 12 -5.90 12.42 0.10
CA LYS A 12 -7.22 12.51 0.71
C LYS A 12 -8.27 12.42 -0.39
N LYS A 13 -9.07 11.36 -0.35
CA LYS A 13 -10.06 11.12 -1.42
C LYS A 13 -11.11 12.24 -1.53
N THR A 14 -11.33 13.00 -0.45
CA THR A 14 -12.26 14.14 -0.47
C THR A 14 -11.71 15.34 -1.23
N LYS A 15 -10.41 15.36 -1.51
CA LYS A 15 -9.75 16.48 -2.19
C LYS A 15 -9.55 16.23 -3.68
N ILE A 16 -9.92 15.06 -4.18
CA ILE A 16 -9.66 14.71 -5.57
C ILE A 16 -10.68 15.37 -6.50
N LYS A 17 -10.18 15.88 -7.61
CA LYS A 17 -10.99 16.51 -8.67
C LYS A 17 -10.97 15.62 -9.90
N LYS A 18 -11.94 15.87 -10.81
CA LYS A 18 -11.98 15.15 -12.08
C LYS A 18 -10.66 15.32 -12.82
N GLY A 19 -10.13 14.21 -13.33
CA GLY A 19 -8.85 14.20 -14.05
C GLY A 19 -7.63 14.01 -13.16
N GLU A 20 -7.81 14.02 -11.83
CA GLU A 20 -6.73 13.75 -10.90
C GLU A 20 -6.78 12.29 -10.43
N LEU A 21 -5.67 11.83 -9.83
CA LEU A 21 -5.56 10.49 -9.30
C LEU A 21 -5.38 10.55 -7.78
N TYR A 22 -6.11 9.70 -7.08
CA TYR A 22 -5.98 9.54 -5.63
C TYR A 22 -5.02 8.39 -5.34
N ASN A 23 -4.11 8.62 -4.38
CA ASN A 23 -3.17 7.61 -3.92
C ASN A 23 -3.49 7.23 -2.47
N PRO A 24 -4.26 6.15 -2.24
CA PRO A 24 -4.61 5.74 -0.89
C PRO A 24 -3.42 5.26 -0.07
N MET A 25 -2.36 4.80 -0.73
CA MET A 25 -1.18 4.32 -0.02
C MET A 25 -0.38 5.46 0.60
N GLU A 26 -0.45 6.65 0.03
CA GLU A 26 0.22 7.81 0.62
C GLU A 26 -0.39 8.18 1.98
N GLU A 27 -1.69 8.05 2.12
CA GLU A 27 -2.36 8.29 3.40
C GLU A 27 -1.88 7.27 4.45
N LEU A 28 -1.78 6.01 4.07
CA LEU A 28 -1.28 4.97 4.96
C LEU A 28 0.18 5.21 5.34
N PHE A 29 1.00 5.63 4.38
CA PHE A 29 2.40 5.94 4.65
C PHE A 29 2.53 7.08 5.66
N ARG A 30 1.72 8.10 5.55
CA ARG A 30 1.71 9.23 6.49
C ARG A 30 1.28 8.81 7.89
N LYS A 31 0.55 7.69 8.01
CA LYS A 31 0.15 7.12 9.29
C LYS A 31 1.19 6.15 9.85
N GLY A 32 2.30 5.94 9.17
CA GLY A 32 3.39 5.10 9.63
C GLY A 32 3.44 3.70 9.05
N TYR A 33 2.56 3.36 8.11
CA TYR A 33 2.59 2.06 7.46
C TYR A 33 3.55 2.03 6.27
N GLY A 34 4.04 0.85 5.92
CA GLY A 34 4.88 0.67 4.76
C GLY A 34 4.73 -0.73 4.20
N SER A 35 5.11 -0.90 2.95
CA SER A 35 5.13 -2.19 2.29
C SER A 35 6.52 -2.80 2.23
N TYR A 36 7.54 -2.00 2.49
CA TYR A 36 8.94 -2.39 2.40
C TYR A 36 9.73 -1.73 3.53
N ARG A 37 10.71 -2.44 4.08
CA ARG A 37 11.54 -1.86 5.13
C ARG A 37 13.01 -2.07 4.80
N TYR A 38 13.78 -0.98 4.87
CA TYR A 38 15.19 -1.00 4.58
C TYR A 38 15.94 -0.14 5.62
N ARG A 39 16.95 -0.74 6.23
CA ARG A 39 17.78 -0.08 7.25
C ARG A 39 16.93 0.61 8.33
N GLY A 40 15.91 -0.09 8.80
CA GLY A 40 15.04 0.39 9.87
C GLY A 40 13.97 1.40 9.44
N LYS A 41 13.91 1.75 8.17
CA LYS A 41 12.92 2.70 7.66
C LYS A 41 11.87 2.00 6.82
N TRP A 42 10.61 2.30 7.10
CA TRP A 42 9.49 1.88 6.28
C TRP A 42 9.34 2.78 5.07
N ASP A 43 9.00 2.18 3.96
CA ASP A 43 8.70 2.90 2.73
C ASP A 43 7.46 2.28 2.08
N MET A 44 6.73 3.09 1.34
CA MET A 44 5.53 2.62 0.63
C MET A 44 5.83 2.65 -0.85
N ILE A 45 6.61 1.65 -1.30
CA ILE A 45 7.01 1.58 -2.71
C ILE A 45 5.94 0.93 -3.59
N ASP A 46 5.05 0.17 -2.98
CA ASP A 46 3.90 -0.42 -3.67
C ASP A 46 2.72 0.54 -3.53
N GLN A 47 2.10 0.91 -4.63
CA GLN A 47 1.12 1.99 -4.63
C GLN A 47 -0.05 1.69 -5.55
N PHE A 48 -1.20 2.29 -5.23
CA PHE A 48 -2.39 2.29 -6.07
C PHE A 48 -2.73 3.70 -6.50
N MET A 49 -3.24 3.83 -7.71
CA MET A 49 -3.73 5.10 -8.24
C MET A 49 -5.16 4.91 -8.68
N ILE A 50 -6.05 5.75 -8.17
CA ILE A 50 -7.48 5.61 -8.40
C ILE A 50 -8.04 6.90 -8.98
N THR A 51 -8.84 6.77 -10.03
CA THR A 51 -9.53 7.92 -10.61
C THR A 51 -10.72 8.31 -9.75
N LYS A 52 -11.17 9.55 -9.89
CA LYS A 52 -12.34 10.05 -9.16
C LYS A 52 -13.59 9.22 -9.41
N SER A 53 -13.74 8.68 -10.62
CA SER A 53 -14.92 7.89 -10.96
C SER A 53 -15.07 6.63 -10.10
N LEU A 54 -13.98 6.09 -9.58
CA LEU A 54 -14.01 4.93 -8.69
C LEU A 54 -14.21 5.31 -7.23
N ILE A 55 -14.15 6.59 -6.89
CA ILE A 55 -14.37 7.07 -5.52
C ILE A 55 -15.83 7.43 -5.32
N ASN A 56 -16.49 7.86 -6.39
CA ASN A 56 -17.87 8.29 -6.33
C ASN A 56 -18.82 7.09 -6.32
N ASP A 57 -19.67 7.01 -5.30
CA ASP A 57 -20.61 5.92 -5.08
C ASP A 57 -21.75 5.88 -6.10
N LYS A 58 -21.88 6.88 -6.96
CA LYS A 58 -22.88 6.90 -8.02
C LYS A 58 -22.62 5.87 -9.11
N ASN A 59 -21.40 5.34 -9.16
CA ASN A 59 -21.04 4.31 -10.12
C ASN A 59 -21.36 2.93 -9.55
N SER A 60 -21.47 1.94 -10.44
CA SER A 60 -21.78 0.57 -10.05
C SER A 60 -20.71 -0.04 -9.15
N ILE A 61 -19.49 0.47 -9.22
CA ILE A 61 -18.36 -0.02 -8.43
C ILE A 61 -17.65 1.20 -7.83
N PHE A 62 -17.28 1.13 -6.56
CA PHE A 62 -16.57 2.24 -5.92
C PHE A 62 -15.59 1.75 -4.87
N PHE A 63 -14.55 2.54 -4.67
CA PHE A 63 -13.47 2.27 -3.73
C PHE A 63 -13.97 2.36 -2.28
N LEU A 64 -13.64 1.34 -1.48
CA LEU A 64 -13.91 1.35 -0.04
C LEU A 64 -12.66 1.68 0.75
N LYS A 65 -11.61 0.90 0.58
CA LYS A 65 -10.38 1.10 1.33
C LYS A 65 -9.20 0.42 0.67
N ALA A 66 -8.00 0.86 1.01
CA ALA A 66 -6.75 0.19 0.71
C ALA A 66 -6.03 -0.09 2.03
N ASP A 67 -5.19 -1.10 2.02
CA ASP A 67 -4.43 -1.45 3.21
C ASP A 67 -3.18 -2.25 2.84
N VAL A 68 -2.31 -2.43 3.83
CA VAL A 68 -1.13 -3.29 3.72
C VAL A 68 -1.49 -4.63 4.35
N PHE A 69 -1.20 -5.72 3.64
CA PHE A 69 -1.46 -7.05 4.14
C PHE A 69 -0.25 -7.53 4.94
N ASN A 70 -0.22 -7.17 6.21
CA ASN A 70 0.91 -7.43 7.09
C ASN A 70 0.57 -8.46 8.17
N LYS A 71 0.02 -9.58 7.75
CA LYS A 71 -0.32 -10.67 8.67
C LYS A 71 0.93 -11.22 9.35
N LYS A 72 0.75 -11.72 10.56
CA LYS A 72 1.85 -12.15 11.43
C LYS A 72 2.79 -13.15 10.76
N TYR A 73 2.26 -14.08 9.97
CA TYR A 73 3.09 -15.09 9.31
C TYR A 73 3.97 -14.51 8.20
N LEU A 74 3.70 -13.28 7.75
CA LEU A 74 4.52 -12.58 6.76
C LEU A 74 5.61 -11.73 7.41
N ILE A 75 5.67 -11.70 8.73
CA ILE A 75 6.59 -10.84 9.47
C ILE A 75 7.69 -11.72 10.07
N ASN A 76 8.93 -11.24 9.96
CA ASN A 76 10.06 -11.91 10.60
C ASN A 76 9.90 -11.76 12.12
N SER A 77 9.93 -12.90 12.83
CA SER A 77 9.55 -12.95 14.24
C SER A 77 10.67 -12.62 15.21
N ASP A 78 11.93 -12.66 14.77
CA ASP A 78 13.05 -12.46 15.67
C ASP A 78 14.33 -12.00 14.96
N GLY A 79 15.37 -11.75 15.74
CA GLY A 79 16.69 -11.41 15.23
C GLY A 79 16.81 -9.98 14.74
N LYS A 80 17.84 -9.76 13.94
CA LYS A 80 18.19 -8.43 13.41
C LYS A 80 17.06 -7.81 12.60
N TYR A 81 16.28 -8.64 11.93
CA TYR A 81 15.20 -8.17 11.04
C TYR A 81 13.81 -8.41 11.61
N GLU A 82 13.71 -8.50 12.94
CA GLU A 82 12.41 -8.62 13.59
C GLU A 82 11.49 -7.46 13.18
N GLY A 83 10.26 -7.79 12.80
CA GLY A 83 9.27 -6.81 12.35
C GLY A 83 9.33 -6.49 10.86
N TYR A 84 10.38 -6.91 10.17
CA TYR A 84 10.49 -6.75 8.72
C TYR A 84 9.62 -7.77 8.00
N PRO A 85 9.25 -7.51 6.73
CA PRO A 85 8.69 -8.58 5.91
C PRO A 85 9.62 -9.79 5.89
N PHE A 86 9.05 -10.97 6.05
CA PHE A 86 9.81 -12.21 6.11
C PHE A 86 10.19 -12.64 4.68
N ARG A 87 11.40 -12.27 4.29
CA ARG A 87 11.89 -12.45 2.91
C ARG A 87 12.46 -13.84 2.67
N SER A 88 12.53 -14.22 1.40
CA SER A 88 13.09 -15.50 1.00
C SER A 88 14.60 -15.58 1.21
N PHE A 89 15.29 -14.47 0.95
CA PHE A 89 16.75 -14.40 1.08
C PHE A 89 17.19 -13.14 1.80
N ALA A 90 18.27 -13.25 2.54
CA ALA A 90 18.97 -12.10 3.11
C ALA A 90 20.45 -12.43 3.14
N GLY A 91 21.29 -11.53 2.61
CA GLY A 91 22.73 -11.73 2.57
C GLY A 91 23.16 -13.01 1.84
N GLY A 92 22.43 -13.42 0.83
CA GLY A 92 22.72 -14.64 0.07
C GLY A 92 22.24 -15.93 0.74
N LYS A 93 21.64 -15.83 1.92
CA LYS A 93 21.14 -16.99 2.66
C LYS A 93 19.64 -17.16 2.47
N PHE A 94 19.19 -18.38 2.21
CA PHE A 94 17.79 -18.72 2.09
C PHE A 94 17.13 -18.77 3.46
N LEU A 95 16.06 -18.01 3.67
CA LEU A 95 15.36 -17.90 4.94
C LEU A 95 13.99 -18.55 4.94
N ASP A 96 13.54 -19.04 3.80
CA ASP A 96 12.24 -19.68 3.63
C ASP A 96 11.05 -18.75 3.90
N GLY A 97 11.25 -17.45 3.72
CA GLY A 97 10.19 -16.47 3.85
C GLY A 97 9.44 -16.29 2.54
N TYR A 98 8.51 -15.35 2.54
CA TYR A 98 7.59 -15.15 1.41
C TYR A 98 8.03 -14.04 0.47
N SER A 99 8.35 -12.86 1.00
CA SER A 99 8.69 -11.70 0.20
C SER A 99 9.34 -10.64 1.07
N ASP A 100 10.15 -9.77 0.47
CA ASP A 100 10.68 -8.59 1.14
C ASP A 100 9.69 -7.41 1.14
N HIS A 101 8.53 -7.59 0.48
CA HIS A 101 7.42 -6.64 0.53
C HIS A 101 6.22 -7.26 1.20
N PHE A 102 5.42 -6.45 1.88
CA PHE A 102 4.07 -6.82 2.24
C PHE A 102 3.16 -6.57 1.04
N PRO A 103 2.24 -7.48 0.73
CA PRO A 103 1.24 -7.18 -0.30
C PRO A 103 0.38 -5.99 0.09
N ILE A 104 -0.06 -5.24 -0.91
CA ILE A 104 -1.06 -4.20 -0.71
C ILE A 104 -2.35 -4.63 -1.41
N TYR A 105 -3.49 -4.16 -0.91
CA TYR A 105 -4.77 -4.56 -1.46
C TYR A 105 -5.79 -3.45 -1.35
N MET A 106 -6.82 -3.55 -2.19
CA MET A 106 -7.95 -2.63 -2.17
C MET A 106 -9.25 -3.42 -2.12
N PHE A 107 -10.22 -2.86 -1.43
CA PHE A 107 -11.59 -3.34 -1.48
C PHE A 107 -12.46 -2.35 -2.25
N PHE A 108 -13.27 -2.90 -3.13
CA PHE A 108 -14.28 -2.15 -3.85
C PHE A 108 -15.64 -2.72 -3.48
N ALA A 109 -16.65 -1.89 -3.51
CA ALA A 109 -18.02 -2.31 -3.30
C ALA A 109 -18.82 -2.12 -4.58
N LYS A 110 -19.82 -2.95 -4.72
CA LYS A 110 -20.79 -2.83 -5.81
C LYS A 110 -22.18 -2.78 -5.20
N GLU A 111 -22.94 -1.79 -5.58
CA GLU A 111 -24.32 -1.71 -5.11
C GLU A 111 -25.16 -2.77 -5.80
N LEU A 112 -25.89 -3.53 -5.02
CA LEU A 112 -26.83 -4.55 -5.55
C LEU A 112 -28.18 -3.88 -5.78
N LYS A 113 -28.69 -4.07 -6.99
CA LYS A 113 -30.00 -3.55 -7.35
C LYS A 113 -31.04 -4.63 -7.29
#